data_cc77a66c6cf9eeae084e8299b6961ba8
#
_entry.id   cc77a66c6cf9eeae084e8299b6961ba8
#
_cell.length_a   1.000
_cell.length_b   1.000
_cell.length_c   1.000
_cell.angle_alpha   90.00
_cell.angle_beta   90.00
_cell.angle_gamma   90.00
#
_symmetry.space_group_name_H-M   'P 1'
#
loop_
_entity.id
_entity.type
_entity.pdbx_description
1 polymer ?
#
loop_
_entity_poly.entity_id
_entity_poly.type
_entity_poly.pdbx_seq_one_letter_code
_entity_poly.pdbx_strand_id
1 'polypeptide(L)'
;QVNINNLVEQILKRVRPIAKTRSIEIIFESFRPVTADVDETKLSLAVTNLVENGVKYNNDGGWVRVSVNADHKYFYIKVSDSGVGIPKDAQTRIYERFYRVDKARSRETGGTGLGLSITKNVVQLHHGGIKLNSTPGEGTTFLVRIPLKYIE
;
A
#
# COMPACT_ATOMS: atom_id res chain seq x y z
N GLN A 1 -17.61 -1.61 12.66
CA GLN A 1 -16.75 -0.43 12.47
C GLN A 1 -15.31 -0.72 12.86
N VAL A 2 -14.39 -0.21 12.10
CA VAL A 2 -12.95 -0.45 12.28
C VAL A 2 -12.23 0.89 12.46
N ASN A 3 -11.34 0.96 13.47
CA ASN A 3 -10.42 2.09 13.61
C ASN A 3 -9.28 1.91 12.61
N ILE A 4 -9.26 2.74 11.57
CA ILE A 4 -8.30 2.62 10.47
C ILE A 4 -6.87 2.92 10.94
N ASN A 5 -6.70 3.89 11.85
CA ASN A 5 -5.38 4.21 12.40
C ASN A 5 -4.77 3.02 13.12
N ASN A 6 -5.56 2.33 13.95
CA ASN A 6 -5.10 1.14 14.65
C ASN A 6 -4.78 0.01 13.70
N LEU A 7 -5.60 -0.19 12.67
CA LEU A 7 -5.36 -1.21 11.65
C LEU A 7 -4.01 -0.98 10.97
N VAL A 8 -3.73 0.25 10.56
CA VAL A 8 -2.46 0.60 9.90
C VAL A 8 -1.29 0.43 10.88
N GLU A 9 -1.42 0.91 12.12
CA GLU A 9 -0.36 0.77 13.12
C GLU A 9 0.01 -0.69 13.38
N GLN A 10 -0.98 -1.59 13.44
CA GLN A 10 -0.73 -3.02 13.61
C GLN A 10 0.05 -3.60 12.43
N ILE A 11 -0.28 -3.18 11.22
CA ILE A 11 0.43 -3.59 10.01
C ILE A 11 1.89 -3.13 10.06
N LEU A 12 2.11 -1.85 10.37
CA LEU A 12 3.45 -1.28 10.40
C LEU A 12 4.31 -1.93 11.49
N LYS A 13 3.72 -2.29 12.60
CA LYS A 13 4.40 -3.00 13.68
C LYS A 13 4.97 -4.34 13.20
N ARG A 14 4.25 -5.04 12.32
CA ARG A 14 4.71 -6.31 11.75
C ARG A 14 5.76 -6.12 10.66
N VAL A 15 5.68 -5.03 9.90
CA VAL A 15 6.58 -4.79 8.76
C VAL A 15 7.89 -4.13 9.18
N ARG A 16 7.90 -3.32 10.23
CA ARG A 16 9.12 -2.62 10.69
C ARG A 16 10.33 -3.51 10.90
N PRO A 17 10.22 -4.69 11.53
CA PRO A 17 11.39 -5.57 11.65
C PRO A 17 12.01 -5.97 10.33
N ILE A 18 11.18 -6.21 9.31
CA ILE A 18 11.65 -6.57 7.96
C ILE A 18 12.33 -5.38 7.30
N ALA A 19 11.71 -4.20 7.41
CA ALA A 19 12.27 -2.96 6.86
C ALA A 19 13.62 -2.63 7.50
N LYS A 20 13.74 -2.86 8.80
CA LYS A 20 14.98 -2.59 9.54
C LYS A 20 16.18 -3.38 9.01
N THR A 21 15.95 -4.61 8.53
CA THR A 21 17.05 -5.43 7.96
C THR A 21 17.66 -4.78 6.72
N ARG A 22 16.94 -3.88 6.07
CA ARG A 22 17.39 -3.13 4.89
C ARG A 22 17.61 -1.65 5.18
N SER A 23 17.60 -1.26 6.45
CA SER A 23 17.74 0.13 6.88
C SER A 23 16.69 1.06 6.26
N ILE A 24 15.48 0.54 6.05
CA ILE A 24 14.36 1.32 5.53
C ILE A 24 13.55 1.86 6.69
N GLU A 25 13.36 3.19 6.71
CA GLU A 25 12.55 3.86 7.71
C GLU A 25 11.09 3.83 7.31
N ILE A 26 10.22 3.44 8.24
CA ILE A 26 8.77 3.49 8.03
C ILE A 26 8.21 4.64 8.86
N ILE A 27 7.57 5.59 8.18
CA ILE A 27 7.02 6.80 8.77
C ILE A 27 5.50 6.72 8.70
N PHE A 28 4.83 6.94 9.83
CA PHE A 28 3.36 6.98 9.87
C PHE A 28 2.89 8.38 10.23
N GLU A 29 1.97 8.91 9.42
CA GLU A 29 1.35 10.21 9.66
C GLU A 29 -0.15 10.05 9.75
N SER A 30 -0.74 10.58 10.82
CA SER A 30 -2.18 10.58 11.00
C SER A 30 -2.59 11.90 11.64
N PHE A 31 -3.60 12.54 11.07
CA PHE A 31 -4.06 13.85 11.53
C PHE A 31 -5.19 13.76 12.54
N ARG A 32 -5.91 12.64 12.55
CA ARG A 32 -7.03 12.39 13.46
C ARG A 32 -7.42 10.92 13.42
N PRO A 33 -8.10 10.41 14.46
CA PRO A 33 -8.64 9.05 14.41
C PRO A 33 -9.69 8.93 13.30
N VAL A 34 -9.64 7.82 12.55
CA VAL A 34 -10.58 7.53 11.48
C VAL A 34 -11.23 6.17 11.75
N THR A 35 -12.56 6.14 11.78
CA THR A 35 -13.33 4.90 11.85
C THR A 35 -14.20 4.77 10.60
N ALA A 36 -14.35 3.55 10.12
CA ALA A 36 -15.10 3.29 8.89
C ALA A 36 -15.70 1.88 8.89
N ASP A 37 -16.73 1.70 8.06
CA ASP A 37 -17.36 0.40 7.85
C ASP A 37 -16.59 -0.35 6.76
N VAL A 38 -15.73 -1.27 7.16
CA VAL A 38 -14.89 -2.03 6.24
C VAL A 38 -14.75 -3.47 6.71
N ASP A 39 -14.37 -4.34 5.79
CA ASP A 39 -13.93 -5.69 6.12
C ASP A 39 -12.48 -5.59 6.61
N GLU A 40 -12.30 -5.74 7.92
CA GLU A 40 -11.01 -5.56 8.57
C GLU A 40 -9.93 -6.48 8.00
N THR A 41 -10.27 -7.76 7.81
CA THR A 41 -9.31 -8.74 7.30
C THR A 41 -8.88 -8.44 5.88
N LYS A 42 -9.83 -8.13 5.01
CA LYS A 42 -9.54 -7.81 3.61
C LYS A 42 -8.77 -6.51 3.46
N LEU A 43 -9.18 -5.47 4.19
CA LEU A 43 -8.48 -4.19 4.14
C LEU A 43 -7.06 -4.32 4.70
N SER A 44 -6.89 -5.07 5.79
CA SER A 44 -5.57 -5.33 6.35
C SER A 44 -4.65 -6.00 5.34
N LEU A 45 -5.16 -6.98 4.60
CA LEU A 45 -4.40 -7.66 3.55
C LEU A 45 -3.99 -6.69 2.45
N ALA A 46 -4.92 -5.86 1.98
CA ALA A 46 -4.66 -4.89 0.92
C ALA A 46 -3.58 -3.88 1.33
N VAL A 47 -3.69 -3.31 2.52
CA VAL A 47 -2.72 -2.32 3.01
C VAL A 47 -1.36 -2.98 3.27
N THR A 48 -1.35 -4.18 3.82
CA THR A 48 -0.11 -4.94 4.04
C THR A 48 0.63 -5.13 2.72
N ASN A 49 -0.08 -5.50 1.66
CA ASN A 49 0.53 -5.67 0.33
C ASN A 49 1.17 -4.39 -0.18
N LEU A 50 0.52 -3.24 0.01
CA LEU A 50 1.08 -1.96 -0.42
C LEU A 50 2.34 -1.59 0.37
N VAL A 51 2.31 -1.77 1.68
CA VAL A 51 3.45 -1.45 2.54
C VAL A 51 4.63 -2.38 2.26
N GLU A 52 4.35 -3.68 2.14
CA GLU A 52 5.39 -4.66 1.82
C GLU A 52 6.03 -4.39 0.46
N ASN A 53 5.24 -4.01 -0.54
CA ASN A 53 5.78 -3.61 -1.83
C ASN A 53 6.70 -2.39 -1.71
N GLY A 54 6.32 -1.42 -0.88
CA GLY A 54 7.15 -0.25 -0.63
C GLY A 54 8.50 -0.60 -0.03
N VAL A 55 8.57 -1.67 0.75
CA VAL A 55 9.83 -2.18 1.30
C VAL A 55 10.58 -3.02 0.29
N LYS A 56 9.91 -3.96 -0.39
CA LYS A 56 10.54 -4.90 -1.31
C LYS A 56 11.23 -4.23 -2.49
N TYR A 57 10.59 -3.25 -3.08
CA TYR A 57 11.08 -2.56 -4.27
C TYR A 57 11.75 -1.24 -3.96
N ASN A 58 12.22 -1.08 -2.72
CA ASN A 58 12.92 0.10 -2.26
C ASN A 58 14.44 -0.09 -2.34
N ASN A 59 15.15 1.03 -2.21
CA ASN A 59 16.59 1.04 -2.07
C ASN A 59 16.95 0.88 -0.60
N ASP A 60 18.05 0.19 -0.29
CA ASP A 60 18.53 0.10 1.08
C ASP A 60 18.82 1.51 1.61
N GLY A 61 18.39 1.78 2.83
CA GLY A 61 18.49 3.10 3.42
C GLY A 61 17.38 4.06 3.03
N GLY A 62 16.39 3.61 2.25
CA GLY A 62 15.25 4.43 1.84
C GLY A 62 14.18 4.57 2.92
N TRP A 63 12.99 4.97 2.48
CA TRP A 63 11.87 5.18 3.40
C TRP A 63 10.55 4.75 2.78
N VAL A 64 9.58 4.46 3.65
CA VAL A 64 8.17 4.25 3.28
C VAL A 64 7.33 5.13 4.20
N ARG A 65 6.48 5.96 3.62
CA ARG A 65 5.59 6.83 4.38
C ARG A 65 4.15 6.40 4.17
N VAL A 66 3.47 6.15 5.28
CA VAL A 66 2.05 5.79 5.26
C VAL A 66 1.27 6.88 5.98
N SER A 67 0.23 7.41 5.33
CA SER A 67 -0.62 8.41 5.94
C SER A 67 -2.08 8.00 5.89
N VAL A 68 -2.83 8.39 6.91
CA VAL A 68 -4.28 8.17 7.03
C VAL A 68 -4.94 9.52 7.19
N ASN A 69 -5.95 9.81 6.37
CA ASN A 69 -6.73 11.03 6.45
C ASN A 69 -8.17 10.73 6.06
N ALA A 70 -9.07 11.67 6.30
CA ALA A 70 -10.47 11.50 5.93
C ALA A 70 -11.12 12.85 5.71
N ASP A 71 -12.11 12.87 4.82
CA ASP A 71 -13.07 13.96 4.74
C ASP A 71 -14.44 13.46 5.24
N HIS A 72 -15.51 14.16 4.92
CA HIS A 72 -16.85 13.81 5.41
C HIS A 72 -17.44 12.56 4.74
N LYS A 73 -16.85 12.10 3.66
CA LYS A 73 -17.40 11.00 2.85
C LYS A 73 -16.46 9.81 2.70
N TYR A 74 -15.16 10.07 2.60
CA TYR A 74 -14.14 9.05 2.33
C TYR A 74 -13.02 9.09 3.35
N PHE A 75 -12.33 7.96 3.50
CA PHE A 75 -11.01 7.98 4.10
C PHE A 75 -9.97 7.62 3.05
N TYR A 76 -8.75 8.03 3.32
CA TYR A 76 -7.62 7.89 2.39
C TYR A 76 -6.45 7.23 3.11
N ILE A 77 -5.86 6.24 2.44
CA ILE A 77 -4.60 5.65 2.88
C ILE A 77 -3.61 5.89 1.75
N LYS A 78 -2.53 6.61 2.06
CA LYS A 78 -1.49 6.92 1.09
C LYS A 78 -0.21 6.21 1.50
N VAL A 79 0.35 5.42 0.58
CA VAL A 79 1.60 4.69 0.80
C VAL A 79 2.60 5.18 -0.23
N SER A 80 3.64 5.89 0.23
CA SER A 80 4.70 6.43 -0.63
C SER A 80 6.03 5.80 -0.25
N ASP A 81 6.87 5.57 -1.24
CA ASP A 81 8.21 5.04 -1.00
C ASP A 81 9.25 5.77 -1.85
N SER A 82 10.51 5.66 -1.42
CA SER A 82 11.68 6.20 -2.12
C SER A 82 12.34 5.15 -3.01
N GLY A 83 11.56 4.18 -3.49
CA GLY A 83 12.08 3.01 -4.19
C GLY A 83 12.44 3.26 -5.64
N VAL A 84 12.52 2.16 -6.38
CA VAL A 84 12.99 2.18 -7.77
C VAL A 84 11.97 2.76 -8.75
N GLY A 85 10.73 2.92 -8.31
CA GLY A 85 9.66 3.38 -9.18
C GLY A 85 9.18 2.29 -10.13
N ILE A 86 8.15 2.62 -10.92
CA ILE A 86 7.55 1.70 -11.87
C ILE A 86 7.66 2.33 -13.26
N PRO A 87 8.24 1.63 -14.25
CA PRO A 87 8.29 2.14 -15.62
C PRO A 87 6.89 2.49 -16.12
N LYS A 88 6.78 3.58 -16.86
CA LYS A 88 5.51 4.11 -17.31
C LYS A 88 4.69 3.09 -18.10
N ASP A 89 5.34 2.32 -18.94
CA ASP A 89 4.67 1.28 -19.75
C ASP A 89 4.17 0.11 -18.90
N ALA A 90 4.74 -0.11 -17.73
CA ALA A 90 4.32 -1.17 -16.81
C ALA A 90 3.16 -0.73 -15.91
N GLN A 91 2.95 0.58 -15.71
CA GLN A 91 1.99 1.09 -14.72
C GLN A 91 0.54 0.67 -15.02
N THR A 92 0.20 0.40 -16.27
CA THR A 92 -1.14 -0.07 -16.63
C THR A 92 -1.33 -1.56 -16.36
N ARG A 93 -0.25 -2.30 -16.10
CA ARG A 93 -0.27 -3.76 -15.96
C ARG A 93 -0.01 -4.26 -14.54
N ILE A 94 0.36 -3.39 -13.61
CA ILE A 94 0.78 -3.81 -12.26
C ILE A 94 -0.30 -4.54 -11.47
N TYR A 95 -1.57 -4.36 -11.83
CA TYR A 95 -2.69 -5.03 -11.16
C TYR A 95 -3.06 -6.37 -11.80
N GLU A 96 -2.40 -6.75 -12.89
CA GLU A 96 -2.61 -8.04 -13.51
C GLU A 96 -2.04 -9.14 -12.62
N ARG A 97 -2.75 -10.25 -12.52
CA ARG A 97 -2.29 -11.38 -11.71
C ARG A 97 -0.98 -11.93 -12.28
N PHE A 98 -0.03 -12.21 -11.41
CA PHE A 98 1.29 -12.73 -11.73
C PHE A 98 2.19 -11.78 -12.53
N TYR A 99 1.76 -10.54 -12.79
CA TYR A 99 2.62 -9.57 -13.45
C TYR A 99 3.72 -9.07 -12.49
N ARG A 100 4.94 -9.03 -12.98
CA ARG A 100 6.10 -8.54 -12.23
C ARG A 100 6.91 -7.62 -13.14
N VAL A 101 7.24 -6.44 -12.66
CA VAL A 101 8.06 -5.46 -13.39
C VAL A 101 9.49 -5.97 -13.54
N ASP A 102 10.06 -6.54 -12.49
CA ASP A 102 11.40 -7.10 -12.44
C ASP A 102 11.32 -8.53 -11.88
N LYS A 103 11.36 -9.50 -12.78
CA LYS A 103 11.22 -10.92 -12.39
C LYS A 103 12.36 -11.40 -11.51
N ALA A 104 13.59 -10.96 -11.79
CA ALA A 104 14.75 -11.35 -11.00
C ALA A 104 14.66 -10.80 -9.58
N ARG A 105 14.34 -9.50 -9.45
CA ARG A 105 14.18 -8.85 -8.15
C ARG A 105 13.02 -9.44 -7.36
N SER A 106 11.92 -9.76 -8.05
CA SER A 106 10.76 -10.38 -7.41
C SER A 106 11.10 -11.76 -6.84
N ARG A 107 11.95 -12.54 -7.52
CA ARG A 107 12.41 -13.83 -7.00
C ARG A 107 13.21 -13.65 -5.72
N GLU A 108 14.13 -12.69 -5.70
CA GLU A 108 14.96 -12.39 -4.52
C GLU A 108 14.12 -11.99 -3.32
N THR A 109 13.04 -11.26 -3.56
CA THR A 109 12.17 -10.77 -2.49
C THR A 109 11.01 -11.72 -2.16
N GLY A 110 10.88 -12.82 -2.91
CA GLY A 110 9.81 -13.80 -2.69
C GLY A 110 8.43 -13.36 -3.18
N GLY A 111 8.37 -12.34 -4.03
CA GLY A 111 7.10 -11.85 -4.56
C GLY A 111 6.41 -12.84 -5.50
N THR A 112 5.09 -12.97 -5.37
CA THR A 112 4.28 -13.87 -6.19
C THR A 112 3.63 -13.19 -7.38
N GLY A 113 3.57 -11.85 -7.39
CA GLY A 113 2.86 -11.10 -8.42
C GLY A 113 1.35 -11.01 -8.20
N LEU A 114 0.86 -11.41 -7.03
CA LEU A 114 -0.57 -11.39 -6.71
C LEU A 114 -0.99 -10.21 -5.83
N GLY A 115 -0.05 -9.62 -5.08
CA GLY A 115 -0.37 -8.62 -4.06
C GLY A 115 -1.18 -7.43 -4.56
N LEU A 116 -0.77 -6.83 -5.69
CA LEU A 116 -1.46 -5.65 -6.22
C LEU A 116 -2.81 -5.97 -6.81
N SER A 117 -2.98 -7.15 -7.43
CA SER A 117 -4.29 -7.57 -7.95
C SER A 117 -5.27 -7.78 -6.79
N ILE A 118 -4.82 -8.37 -5.69
CA ILE A 118 -5.62 -8.55 -4.48
C ILE A 118 -6.00 -7.19 -3.90
N THR A 119 -5.04 -6.27 -3.80
CA THR A 119 -5.28 -4.92 -3.27
C THR A 119 -6.36 -4.19 -4.08
N LYS A 120 -6.25 -4.19 -5.40
CA LYS A 120 -7.24 -3.55 -6.26
C LYS A 120 -8.62 -4.16 -6.08
N ASN A 121 -8.68 -5.50 -5.99
CA ASN A 121 -9.94 -6.21 -5.81
C ASN A 121 -10.61 -5.83 -4.48
N VAL A 122 -9.85 -5.77 -3.39
CA VAL A 122 -10.38 -5.36 -2.08
C VAL A 122 -10.91 -3.94 -2.13
N VAL A 123 -10.17 -3.02 -2.73
CA VAL A 123 -10.59 -1.62 -2.86
C VAL A 123 -11.90 -1.52 -3.65
N GLN A 124 -12.02 -2.26 -4.74
CA GLN A 124 -13.25 -2.29 -5.55
C GLN A 124 -14.43 -2.86 -4.79
N LEU A 125 -14.22 -3.90 -3.99
CA LEU A 125 -15.27 -4.48 -3.14
C LEU A 125 -15.82 -3.47 -2.13
N HIS A 126 -15.01 -2.50 -1.73
CA HIS A 126 -15.40 -1.43 -0.82
C HIS A 126 -15.92 -0.18 -1.55
N HIS A 127 -16.15 -0.29 -2.88
CA HIS A 127 -16.59 0.82 -3.73
C HIS A 127 -15.62 2.00 -3.72
N GLY A 128 -14.34 1.70 -3.52
CA GLY A 128 -13.28 2.69 -3.49
C GLY A 128 -12.52 2.77 -4.80
N GLY A 129 -11.47 3.57 -4.79
CA GLY A 129 -10.56 3.73 -5.92
C GLY A 129 -9.11 3.73 -5.45
N ILE A 130 -8.22 3.36 -6.36
CA ILE A 130 -6.79 3.38 -6.12
C ILE A 130 -6.12 4.17 -7.25
N LYS A 131 -5.21 5.07 -6.87
CA LYS A 131 -4.43 5.87 -7.82
C LYS A 131 -2.96 5.58 -7.62
N LEU A 132 -2.24 5.52 -8.73
CA LEU A 132 -0.79 5.32 -8.76
C LEU A 132 -0.12 6.56 -9.30
N ASN A 133 0.94 6.99 -8.62
CA ASN A 133 1.84 8.01 -9.12
C ASN A 133 3.26 7.49 -8.89
N SER A 134 4.00 7.26 -9.97
CA SER A 134 5.33 6.67 -9.88
C SER A 134 6.24 7.26 -10.95
N THR A 135 7.49 7.50 -10.57
CA THR A 135 8.54 7.96 -11.47
C THR A 135 9.75 7.04 -11.30
N PRO A 136 10.20 6.39 -12.39
CA PRO A 136 11.38 5.51 -12.30
C PRO A 136 12.57 6.24 -11.68
N GLY A 137 13.22 5.58 -10.73
CA GLY A 137 14.37 6.15 -10.01
C GLY A 137 14.02 7.07 -8.85
N GLU A 138 12.77 7.47 -8.69
CA GLU A 138 12.35 8.40 -7.63
C GLU A 138 11.44 7.77 -6.58
N GLY A 139 10.59 6.82 -6.98
CA GLY A 139 9.71 6.14 -6.05
C GLY A 139 8.29 5.99 -6.56
N THR A 140 7.42 5.52 -5.67
CA THR A 140 6.03 5.18 -5.99
C THR A 140 5.10 5.66 -4.88
N THR A 141 3.93 6.15 -5.26
CA THR A 141 2.86 6.50 -4.35
C THR A 141 1.57 5.83 -4.79
N PHE A 142 0.95 5.08 -3.87
CA PHE A 142 -0.40 4.57 -4.04
C PHE A 142 -1.33 5.35 -3.12
N LEU A 143 -2.44 5.84 -3.68
CA LEU A 143 -3.49 6.50 -2.91
C LEU A 143 -4.76 5.67 -2.99
N VAL A 144 -5.20 5.18 -1.83
CA VAL A 144 -6.45 4.41 -1.70
C VAL A 144 -7.51 5.32 -1.12
N ARG A 145 -8.68 5.34 -1.76
CA ARG A 145 -9.85 6.10 -1.29
C ARG A 145 -11.00 5.12 -1.10
N ILE A 146 -11.59 5.11 0.08
CA ILE A 146 -12.69 4.21 0.41
C ILE A 146 -13.79 5.00 1.13
N PRO A 147 -15.09 4.77 0.79
CA PRO A 147 -16.19 5.40 1.54
C PRO A 147 -16.15 5.03 3.02
N LEU A 148 -16.45 6.01 3.87
CA LEU A 148 -16.51 5.78 5.32
C LEU A 148 -17.64 4.82 5.71
N LYS A 149 -18.72 4.78 4.93
CA LYS A 149 -19.84 3.87 5.15
C LYS A 149 -19.93 2.88 4.00
N TYR A 150 -20.20 1.61 4.34
CA TYR A 150 -20.39 0.59 3.31
C TYR A 150 -21.65 0.91 2.50
N ILE A 151 -21.51 0.85 1.18
CA ILE A 151 -22.60 1.12 0.22
C ILE A 151 -22.97 -0.22 -0.42
N GLU A 152 -24.24 -0.64 -0.27
CA GLU A 152 -24.74 -1.85 -0.88
C GLU A 152 -25.09 -1.65 -2.36
#